data_5b0e41561c7a01bb0dddd2c95144bdb4
#
_entry.id   5b0e41561c7a01bb0dddd2c95144bdb4
#
_cell.length_a   1.000
_cell.length_b   1.000
_cell.length_c   1.000
_cell.angle_alpha   90.00
_cell.angle_beta   90.00
_cell.angle_gamma   90.00
#
_symmetry.space_group_name_H-M   'P 1'
#
loop_
_entity.id
_entity.type
_entity.pdbx_description
1 polymer ?
#
loop_
_entity_poly.entity_id
_entity_poly.type
_entity_poly.pdbx_seq_one_letter_code
_entity_poly.pdbx_strand_id
1 'polypeptide(L)'
;KGAPVFQADTHNGQLHPEVANRPRDHLITKAFPSVFTGTDFAEWLARHEIDTLSVAGYMTQNCDASTVFEAMHRGLNVEFLADASGALPYENAAGKVTAEEIHRVFSVVFHSNFAAVTSTAAWIAAMQEGQAIAKDNVVMSNRRARGV
;
A
#
# COMPACT_ATOMS: atom_id res chain seq x y z
N LYS A 1 -7.14 15.23 18.55
CA LYS A 1 -8.58 15.48 18.74
C LYS A 1 -9.23 15.59 17.37
N GLY A 2 -10.19 14.70 17.06
CA GLY A 2 -11.13 14.87 15.96
C GLY A 2 -10.59 14.61 14.55
N ALA A 3 -9.95 13.44 14.30
CA ALA A 3 -9.84 12.99 12.91
C ALA A 3 -11.26 12.83 12.34
N PRO A 4 -11.57 13.35 11.14
CA PRO A 4 -12.91 13.24 10.56
C PRO A 4 -13.26 11.81 10.15
N VAL A 5 -12.26 10.93 10.04
CA VAL A 5 -12.38 9.51 9.68
C VAL A 5 -11.49 8.68 10.59
N PHE A 6 -11.81 7.40 10.79
CA PHE A 6 -11.05 6.46 11.62
C PHE A 6 -10.82 6.95 13.05
N GLN A 7 -11.80 7.65 13.62
CA GLN A 7 -11.69 8.16 14.98
C GLN A 7 -11.65 7.00 15.97
N ALA A 8 -10.59 6.96 16.79
CA ALA A 8 -10.47 5.98 17.87
C ALA A 8 -11.71 6.03 18.79
N ASP A 9 -12.05 4.90 19.38
CA ASP A 9 -13.20 4.71 20.27
C ASP A 9 -14.60 4.89 19.63
N THR A 10 -14.64 4.95 18.29
CA THR A 10 -15.90 4.93 17.52
C THR A 10 -16.01 3.70 16.63
N HIS A 11 -17.23 3.39 16.18
CA HIS A 11 -17.46 2.31 15.21
C HIS A 11 -16.57 2.46 13.96
N ASN A 12 -16.35 3.68 13.48
CA ASN A 12 -15.54 3.96 12.30
C ASN A 12 -14.03 3.76 12.52
N GLY A 13 -13.57 3.64 13.77
CA GLY A 13 -12.18 3.33 14.11
C GLY A 13 -11.93 1.86 14.41
N GLN A 14 -12.97 1.03 14.40
CA GLN A 14 -12.85 -0.40 14.67
C GLN A 14 -12.45 -1.18 13.42
N LEU A 15 -11.79 -2.31 13.63
CA LEU A 15 -11.55 -3.27 12.55
C LEU A 15 -12.87 -3.86 12.08
N HIS A 16 -13.01 -4.01 10.76
CA HIS A 16 -14.17 -4.70 10.19
C HIS A 16 -14.27 -6.14 10.76
N PRO A 17 -15.46 -6.66 11.07
CA PRO A 17 -15.62 -7.97 11.71
C PRO A 17 -14.91 -9.12 10.98
N GLU A 18 -14.88 -9.11 9.65
CA GLU A 18 -14.18 -10.11 8.85
C GLU A 18 -12.67 -10.14 9.08
N VAL A 19 -12.07 -9.03 9.51
CA VAL A 19 -10.64 -8.92 9.80
C VAL A 19 -10.37 -8.97 11.31
N ALA A 20 -11.31 -8.47 12.13
CA ALA A 20 -11.13 -8.37 13.57
C ALA A 20 -10.81 -9.72 14.23
N ASN A 21 -11.40 -10.80 13.73
CA ASN A 21 -11.26 -12.17 14.26
C ASN A 21 -10.16 -12.97 13.54
N ARG A 22 -9.44 -12.39 12.58
CA ARG A 22 -8.33 -13.09 11.92
C ARG A 22 -7.08 -13.03 12.80
N PRO A 23 -6.28 -14.10 12.86
CA PRO A 23 -4.99 -14.07 13.53
C PRO A 23 -4.08 -13.04 12.86
N ARG A 24 -3.23 -12.41 13.67
CA ARG A 24 -2.23 -11.44 13.23
C ARG A 24 -1.04 -11.47 14.19
N ASP A 25 0.13 -11.30 13.66
CA ASP A 25 1.37 -11.32 14.44
C ASP A 25 1.63 -9.96 15.11
N HIS A 26 1.19 -8.88 14.47
CA HIS A 26 1.35 -7.53 14.99
C HIS A 26 0.17 -6.63 14.64
N LEU A 27 -0.32 -5.87 15.61
CA LEU A 27 -1.37 -4.88 15.44
C LEU A 27 -0.80 -3.49 15.77
N ILE A 28 -0.86 -2.59 14.80
CA ILE A 28 -0.34 -1.24 14.94
C ILE A 28 -1.48 -0.23 14.90
N THR A 29 -1.53 0.64 15.90
CA THR A 29 -2.35 1.85 15.87
C THR A 29 -1.48 3.03 15.47
N LYS A 30 -1.80 3.67 14.35
CA LYS A 30 -1.01 4.76 13.79
C LYS A 30 -1.79 6.07 13.74
N ALA A 31 -1.11 7.20 13.90
CA ALA A 31 -1.67 8.54 13.80
C ALA A 31 -1.33 9.24 12.46
N PHE A 32 -0.44 8.66 11.67
CA PHE A 32 0.01 9.19 10.38
C PHE A 32 -0.31 8.21 9.24
N PRO A 33 -0.34 8.65 7.98
CA PRO A 33 -0.62 7.77 6.85
C PRO A 33 0.33 6.58 6.74
N SER A 34 1.65 6.80 6.83
CA SER A 34 2.63 5.72 6.83
C SER A 34 2.57 4.90 8.12
N VAL A 35 2.63 3.57 7.98
CA VAL A 35 2.72 2.65 9.12
C VAL A 35 4.03 2.77 9.90
N PHE A 36 5.07 3.33 9.30
CA PHE A 36 6.38 3.48 9.95
C PHE A 36 6.45 4.71 10.86
N THR A 37 5.65 5.74 10.58
CA THR A 37 5.76 7.02 11.28
C THR A 37 5.17 6.96 12.67
N GLY A 38 6.03 7.06 13.69
CA GLY A 38 5.61 7.07 15.09
C GLY A 38 5.13 5.72 15.62
N THR A 39 5.60 4.62 15.03
CA THR A 39 5.29 3.24 15.43
C THR A 39 6.59 2.43 15.59
N ASP A 40 6.47 1.22 16.11
CA ASP A 40 7.57 0.26 16.27
C ASP A 40 7.77 -0.65 15.04
N PHE A 41 7.06 -0.38 13.94
CA PHE A 41 6.98 -1.33 12.82
C PHE A 41 8.33 -1.62 12.16
N ALA A 42 9.18 -0.61 11.97
CA ALA A 42 10.51 -0.80 11.40
C ALA A 42 11.39 -1.73 12.25
N GLU A 43 11.35 -1.55 13.57
CA GLU A 43 12.10 -2.38 14.52
C GLU A 43 11.52 -3.81 14.59
N TRP A 44 10.19 -3.91 14.49
CA TRP A 44 9.52 -5.21 14.46
C TRP A 44 9.92 -6.01 13.21
N LEU A 45 9.91 -5.38 12.01
CA LEU A 45 10.37 -6.00 10.76
C LEU A 45 11.83 -6.45 10.86
N ALA A 46 12.71 -5.60 11.38
CA ALA A 46 14.13 -5.93 11.53
C ALA A 46 14.36 -7.12 12.47
N ARG A 47 13.64 -7.17 13.58
CA ARG A 47 13.73 -8.31 14.54
C ARG A 47 13.25 -9.63 13.95
N HIS A 48 12.36 -9.59 12.98
CA HIS A 48 11.82 -10.78 12.32
C HIS A 48 12.47 -11.06 10.96
N GLU A 49 13.54 -10.32 10.63
CA GLU A 49 14.29 -10.46 9.37
C GLU A 49 13.42 -10.37 8.12
N ILE A 50 12.37 -9.50 8.16
CA ILE A 50 11.46 -9.29 7.06
C ILE A 50 12.04 -8.26 6.10
N ASP A 51 12.21 -8.62 4.84
CA ASP A 51 12.76 -7.80 3.77
C ASP A 51 11.74 -7.41 2.69
N THR A 52 10.56 -7.98 2.74
CA THR A 52 9.50 -7.79 1.73
C THR A 52 8.16 -7.49 2.40
N LEU A 53 7.48 -6.46 1.91
CA LEU A 53 6.13 -6.09 2.36
C LEU A 53 5.13 -6.21 1.22
N SER A 54 4.09 -7.01 1.42
CA SER A 54 2.90 -7.00 0.57
C SER A 54 1.87 -6.06 1.19
N VAL A 55 1.54 -4.99 0.47
CA VAL A 55 0.63 -3.92 0.94
C VAL A 55 -0.73 -4.10 0.30
N ALA A 56 -1.75 -4.11 1.13
CA ALA A 56 -3.16 -4.09 0.74
C ALA A 56 -3.93 -3.21 1.72
N GLY A 57 -4.96 -2.53 1.27
CA GLY A 57 -5.77 -1.74 2.19
C GLY A 57 -6.37 -0.47 1.59
N TYR A 58 -6.45 0.54 2.42
CA TYR A 58 -7.20 1.74 2.15
C TYR A 58 -6.59 2.96 2.87
N MET A 59 -6.31 4.03 2.17
CA MET A 59 -6.57 4.38 0.75
C MET A 59 -5.28 4.32 -0.05
N THR A 60 -5.39 3.89 -1.32
CA THR A 60 -4.27 3.82 -2.27
C THR A 60 -3.42 5.09 -2.28
N GLN A 61 -4.06 6.27 -2.37
CA GLN A 61 -3.39 7.57 -2.45
C GLN A 61 -2.93 8.15 -1.11
N ASN A 62 -3.19 7.47 -0.01
CA ASN A 62 -2.87 7.99 1.33
C ASN A 62 -2.05 6.98 2.14
N CYS A 63 -2.70 6.10 2.90
CA CYS A 63 -1.99 5.18 3.78
C CYS A 63 -1.12 4.19 3.00
N ASP A 64 -1.65 3.63 1.91
CA ASP A 64 -0.90 2.69 1.09
C ASP A 64 0.29 3.40 0.41
N ALA A 65 0.06 4.55 -0.25
CA ALA A 65 1.12 5.31 -0.90
C ALA A 65 2.24 5.73 0.07
N SER A 66 1.86 6.27 1.22
CA SER A 66 2.83 6.69 2.23
C SER A 66 3.66 5.52 2.76
N THR A 67 3.03 4.37 2.96
CA THR A 67 3.70 3.15 3.41
C THR A 67 4.61 2.58 2.32
N VAL A 68 4.13 2.48 1.07
CA VAL A 68 4.88 1.98 -0.08
C VAL A 68 6.16 2.80 -0.32
N PHE A 69 6.03 4.13 -0.35
CA PHE A 69 7.19 5.01 -0.56
C PHE A 69 8.21 4.90 0.57
N GLU A 70 7.74 4.93 1.81
CA GLU A 70 8.63 4.83 2.96
C GLU A 70 9.30 3.46 3.07
N ALA A 71 8.57 2.37 2.82
CA ALA A 71 9.13 1.02 2.79
C ALA A 71 10.26 0.89 1.77
N MET A 72 10.04 1.35 0.54
CA MET A 72 11.06 1.34 -0.50
C MET A 72 12.27 2.19 -0.13
N HIS A 73 12.09 3.38 0.44
CA HIS A 73 13.18 4.22 0.91
C HIS A 73 13.97 3.61 2.08
N ARG A 74 13.36 2.70 2.84
CA ARG A 74 14.02 1.91 3.89
C ARG A 74 14.74 0.67 3.36
N GLY A 75 14.71 0.43 2.04
CA GLY A 75 15.39 -0.70 1.40
C GLY A 75 14.58 -1.98 1.36
N LEU A 76 13.29 -1.95 1.72
CA LEU A 76 12.42 -3.10 1.61
C LEU A 76 11.96 -3.33 0.17
N ASN A 77 11.78 -4.58 -0.19
CA ASN A 77 10.99 -4.95 -1.37
C ASN A 77 9.51 -4.70 -1.06
N VAL A 78 8.79 -4.16 -2.03
CA VAL A 78 7.38 -3.84 -1.83
C VAL A 78 6.55 -4.44 -2.95
N GLU A 79 5.46 -5.08 -2.57
CA GLU A 79 4.41 -5.56 -3.44
C GLU A 79 3.12 -4.80 -3.12
N PHE A 80 2.30 -4.51 -4.10
CA PHE A 80 1.03 -3.83 -3.92
C PHE A 80 -0.10 -4.64 -4.54
N LEU A 81 -1.05 -5.06 -3.71
CA LEU A 81 -2.19 -5.86 -4.15
C LEU A 81 -3.32 -4.93 -4.62
N ALA A 82 -3.33 -4.64 -5.91
CA ALA A 82 -4.21 -3.62 -6.47
C ALA A 82 -5.71 -3.95 -6.31
N ASP A 83 -6.09 -5.21 -6.46
CA ASP A 83 -7.48 -5.67 -6.31
C ASP A 83 -7.93 -5.83 -4.85
N ALA A 84 -7.00 -5.73 -3.89
CA ALA A 84 -7.27 -5.69 -2.46
C ALA A 84 -7.07 -4.29 -1.85
N SER A 85 -7.00 -3.26 -2.68
CA SER A 85 -6.81 -1.86 -2.30
C SER A 85 -7.82 -0.96 -3.00
N GLY A 86 -8.00 0.24 -2.49
CA GLY A 86 -8.98 1.16 -3.06
C GLY A 86 -8.67 2.63 -2.79
N ALA A 87 -9.36 3.51 -3.51
CA ALA A 87 -9.22 4.95 -3.42
C ALA A 87 -10.55 5.66 -3.17
N LEU A 88 -10.48 6.92 -2.82
CA LEU A 88 -11.63 7.85 -2.80
C LEU A 88 -11.47 8.91 -3.90
N PRO A 89 -12.58 9.38 -4.49
CA PRO A 89 -12.52 10.52 -5.40
C PRO A 89 -12.25 11.81 -4.63
N TYR A 90 -11.57 12.76 -5.27
CA TYR A 90 -11.31 14.09 -4.71
C TYR A 90 -11.76 15.18 -5.64
N GLU A 91 -12.23 16.30 -5.04
CA GLU A 91 -12.48 17.57 -5.71
C GLU A 91 -12.00 18.70 -4.78
N ASN A 92 -11.13 19.56 -5.30
CA ASN A 92 -10.57 20.71 -4.58
C ASN A 92 -10.07 21.77 -5.59
N ALA A 93 -9.39 22.81 -5.11
CA ALA A 93 -8.89 23.89 -5.95
C ALA A 93 -7.91 23.45 -7.06
N ALA A 94 -7.29 22.27 -6.94
CA ALA A 94 -6.39 21.72 -7.96
C ALA A 94 -7.13 20.96 -9.06
N GLY A 95 -8.40 20.60 -8.85
CA GLY A 95 -9.21 19.89 -9.82
C GLY A 95 -10.08 18.80 -9.22
N LYS A 96 -10.61 17.95 -10.11
CA LYS A 96 -11.45 16.81 -9.77
C LYS A 96 -10.89 15.54 -10.38
N VAL A 97 -10.94 14.45 -9.62
CA VAL A 97 -10.44 13.14 -10.02
C VAL A 97 -11.30 12.03 -9.41
N THR A 98 -11.59 10.99 -10.18
CA THR A 98 -12.36 9.83 -9.71
C THR A 98 -11.50 8.88 -8.88
N ALA A 99 -12.13 7.98 -8.15
CA ALA A 99 -11.44 6.94 -7.38
C ALA A 99 -10.63 6.00 -8.29
N GLU A 100 -11.20 5.61 -9.42
CA GLU A 100 -10.57 4.73 -10.42
C GLU A 100 -9.34 5.38 -11.04
N GLU A 101 -9.42 6.66 -11.39
CA GLU A 101 -8.27 7.41 -11.92
C GLU A 101 -7.15 7.50 -10.91
N ILE A 102 -7.44 7.84 -9.66
CA ILE A 102 -6.45 7.86 -8.58
C ILE A 102 -5.81 6.49 -8.43
N HIS A 103 -6.61 5.45 -8.27
CA HIS A 103 -6.12 4.09 -8.06
C HIS A 103 -5.23 3.63 -9.22
N ARG A 104 -5.67 3.84 -10.45
CA ARG A 104 -4.91 3.52 -11.65
C ARG A 104 -3.59 4.28 -11.74
N VAL A 105 -3.62 5.60 -11.50
CA VAL A 105 -2.40 6.43 -11.57
C VAL A 105 -1.39 5.98 -10.52
N PHE A 106 -1.80 5.78 -9.27
CA PHE A 106 -0.90 5.33 -8.22
C PHE A 106 -0.37 3.92 -8.48
N SER A 107 -1.18 2.98 -8.99
CA SER A 107 -0.73 1.65 -9.37
C SER A 107 0.36 1.70 -10.45
N VAL A 108 0.18 2.54 -11.49
CA VAL A 108 1.21 2.74 -12.52
C VAL A 108 2.48 3.35 -11.95
N VAL A 109 2.35 4.36 -11.10
CA VAL A 109 3.50 5.00 -10.42
C VAL A 109 4.23 4.00 -9.53
N PHE A 110 3.52 3.23 -8.72
CA PHE A 110 4.13 2.22 -7.87
C PHE A 110 4.92 1.20 -8.70
N HIS A 111 4.29 0.65 -9.75
CA HIS A 111 4.91 -0.39 -10.57
C HIS A 111 6.16 0.09 -11.29
N SER A 112 6.25 1.38 -11.60
CA SER A 112 7.41 1.95 -12.31
C SER A 112 8.70 1.96 -11.48
N ASN A 113 8.62 1.89 -10.14
CA ASN A 113 9.84 1.96 -9.30
C ASN A 113 9.64 1.50 -7.85
N PHE A 114 8.47 1.75 -7.25
CA PHE A 114 8.30 1.70 -5.79
C PHE A 114 7.83 0.33 -5.30
N ALA A 115 6.96 -0.34 -6.04
CA ALA A 115 6.41 -1.64 -5.68
C ALA A 115 6.11 -2.50 -6.91
N ALA A 116 6.15 -3.80 -6.77
CA ALA A 116 5.57 -4.73 -7.75
C ALA A 116 4.05 -4.74 -7.59
N VAL A 117 3.32 -4.15 -8.54
CA VAL A 117 1.85 -4.14 -8.53
C VAL A 117 1.32 -5.43 -9.14
N THR A 118 0.45 -6.11 -8.42
CA THR A 118 -0.09 -7.42 -8.80
C THR A 118 -1.54 -7.58 -8.33
N SER A 119 -2.19 -8.64 -8.79
CA SER A 119 -3.47 -9.09 -8.23
C SER A 119 -3.26 -10.05 -7.06
N THR A 120 -4.25 -10.16 -6.18
CA THR A 120 -4.25 -11.13 -5.08
C THR A 120 -4.05 -12.57 -5.59
N ALA A 121 -4.71 -12.93 -6.70
CA ALA A 121 -4.58 -14.27 -7.27
C ALA A 121 -3.16 -14.56 -7.77
N ALA A 122 -2.53 -13.62 -8.48
CA ALA A 122 -1.16 -13.75 -8.94
C ALA A 122 -0.16 -13.75 -7.79
N TRP A 123 -0.41 -12.96 -6.75
CA TRP A 123 0.39 -12.94 -5.53
C TRP A 123 0.36 -14.30 -4.82
N ILE A 124 -0.83 -14.88 -4.63
CA ILE A 124 -0.97 -16.22 -4.02
C ILE A 124 -0.20 -17.27 -4.81
N ALA A 125 -0.32 -17.27 -6.16
CA ALA A 125 0.40 -18.22 -7.00
C ALA A 125 1.93 -18.05 -6.85
N ALA A 126 2.43 -16.83 -6.89
CA ALA A 126 3.85 -16.55 -6.72
C ALA A 126 4.37 -17.02 -5.34
N MET A 127 3.60 -16.80 -4.27
CA MET A 127 3.96 -17.28 -2.93
C MET A 127 4.00 -18.81 -2.85
N GLN A 128 3.05 -19.51 -3.48
CA GLN A 128 3.02 -20.97 -3.53
C GLN A 128 4.21 -21.56 -4.31
N GLU A 129 4.68 -20.85 -5.32
CA GLU A 129 5.81 -21.26 -6.17
C GLU A 129 7.16 -20.77 -5.65
N GLY A 130 7.19 -19.97 -4.59
CA GLY A 130 8.41 -19.34 -4.04
C GLY A 130 9.05 -18.34 -5.01
N GLN A 131 8.25 -17.69 -5.84
CA GLN A 131 8.71 -16.75 -6.85
C GLN A 131 8.54 -15.30 -6.40
N ALA A 132 9.56 -14.48 -6.64
CA ALA A 132 9.47 -13.05 -6.44
C ALA A 132 8.65 -12.40 -7.56
N ILE A 133 7.84 -11.39 -7.20
CA ILE A 133 7.07 -10.62 -8.17
C ILE A 133 7.93 -9.45 -8.67
N ALA A 134 8.16 -9.41 -9.98
CA ALA A 134 8.97 -8.37 -10.58
C ALA A 134 8.21 -7.04 -10.70
N LYS A 135 8.87 -5.94 -10.35
CA LYS A 135 8.43 -4.59 -10.71
C LYS A 135 9.14 -4.10 -11.98
N ASP A 136 8.56 -3.10 -12.60
CA ASP A 136 9.18 -2.40 -13.72
C ASP A 136 10.24 -1.39 -13.25
N ASN A 137 10.75 -0.57 -14.17
CA ASN A 137 11.62 0.56 -13.87
C ASN A 137 11.17 1.81 -14.63
N VAL A 138 11.58 2.97 -14.11
CA VAL A 138 11.21 4.29 -14.63
C VAL A 138 11.55 4.44 -16.11
N VAL A 139 12.74 3.98 -16.51
CA VAL A 139 13.22 4.15 -17.89
C VAL A 139 12.39 3.35 -18.88
N MET A 140 12.16 2.07 -18.58
CA MET A 140 11.40 1.20 -19.48
C MET A 140 9.91 1.55 -19.50
N SER A 141 9.32 1.90 -18.35
CA SER A 141 7.95 2.42 -18.27
C SER A 141 7.77 3.67 -19.13
N ASN A 142 8.70 4.63 -19.04
CA ASN A 142 8.63 5.87 -19.81
C ASN A 142 8.83 5.64 -21.32
N ARG A 143 9.79 4.78 -21.71
CA ARG A 143 10.00 4.42 -23.12
C ARG A 143 8.77 3.81 -23.74
N ARG A 144 8.14 2.83 -23.10
CA ARG A 144 6.90 2.21 -23.60
C ARG A 144 5.76 3.22 -23.71
N ALA A 145 5.61 4.12 -22.74
CA ALA A 145 4.60 5.17 -22.79
C ALA A 145 4.80 6.16 -23.95
N ARG A 146 6.04 6.35 -24.39
CA ARG A 146 6.41 7.22 -25.54
C ARG A 146 6.49 6.47 -26.88
N GLY A 147 6.36 5.17 -26.89
CA GLY A 147 6.47 4.34 -28.10
C GLY A 147 7.90 4.23 -28.64
N VAL A 148 8.92 4.33 -27.78
CA VAL A 148 10.36 4.26 -28.15
C VAL A 148 11.12 3.27 -27.28
#